data_97f9a30a33428ec616a84f1c23573d2b
#
_entry.id   97f9a30a33428ec616a84f1c23573d2b
#
_cell.length_a   1.000
_cell.length_b   1.000
_cell.length_c   1.000
_cell.angle_alpha   90.00
_cell.angle_beta   90.00
_cell.angle_gamma   90.00
#
_symmetry.space_group_name_H-M   'P 1'
#
loop_
_entity.id
_entity.type
_entity.pdbx_description
1 polymer ?
#
loop_
_entity_poly.entity_id
_entity_poly.type
_entity_poly.pdbx_seq_one_letter_code
_entity_poly.pdbx_strand_id
1 'polypeptide(L)'
;MCDSEKEKEKEILTLIETLIKKGNANIKVFASNLISNLKINNTFDNLKIIIEKKLNSKNIYFIRHAEALHNVLEAKYPGDFSKCNVYDPELTEKGKEQTDYIMDKLKKNKIHFDSIYISPLTRAIQTYFLLKKELNDDAEIIITDFVSEFLSYCDKNKGIKLSKLREKYKNENFNFEYMTKEYWWFNLGENKEDEFEGKNRFNLRLNLFILWIVFREGNNILIISHNHVFKNLQGKGINNADMVKMDNKLLFNGILSLLNFNAENFLDDGT
;
A
#
# COMPACT_ATOMS: atom_id res chain seq x y z
N MET A 1 -29.85 1.21 0.47
CA MET A 1 -29.10 2.46 0.18
C MET A 1 -29.94 3.28 -0.79
N CYS A 2 -30.11 4.56 -0.52
CA CYS A 2 -30.80 5.48 -1.43
C CYS A 2 -29.92 5.66 -2.69
N ASP A 3 -30.50 5.82 -3.87
CA ASP A 3 -29.75 5.99 -5.12
C ASP A 3 -28.80 7.19 -5.07
N SER A 4 -29.16 8.24 -4.32
CA SER A 4 -28.29 9.41 -4.06
C SER A 4 -27.03 9.11 -3.24
N GLU A 5 -27.03 8.08 -2.37
CA GLU A 5 -25.84 7.68 -1.61
C GLU A 5 -24.84 6.94 -2.52
N LYS A 6 -25.34 6.05 -3.38
CA LYS A 6 -24.49 5.31 -4.34
C LYS A 6 -23.83 6.25 -5.35
N GLU A 7 -24.54 7.26 -5.79
CA GLU A 7 -24.02 8.26 -6.73
C GLU A 7 -22.89 9.08 -6.09
N LYS A 8 -23.06 9.53 -4.85
CA LYS A 8 -22.01 10.22 -4.09
C LYS A 8 -20.76 9.35 -3.86
N GLU A 9 -20.96 8.07 -3.51
CA GLU A 9 -19.86 7.12 -3.35
C GLU A 9 -19.06 6.97 -4.64
N LYS A 10 -19.73 6.86 -5.78
CA LYS A 10 -19.12 6.78 -7.11
C LYS A 10 -18.36 8.06 -7.48
N GLU A 11 -18.91 9.21 -7.15
CA GLU A 11 -18.22 10.51 -7.35
C GLU A 11 -16.94 10.60 -6.54
N ILE A 12 -16.97 10.18 -5.26
CA ILE A 12 -15.79 10.16 -4.38
C ILE A 12 -14.72 9.23 -4.95
N LEU A 13 -15.10 8.01 -5.34
CA LEU A 13 -14.16 7.06 -5.95
C LEU A 13 -13.55 7.62 -7.23
N THR A 14 -14.36 8.18 -8.11
CA THR A 14 -13.91 8.79 -9.37
C THR A 14 -12.91 9.93 -9.12
N LEU A 15 -13.18 10.76 -8.12
CA LEU A 15 -12.27 11.83 -7.71
C LEU A 15 -10.92 11.26 -7.23
N ILE A 16 -10.95 10.27 -6.34
CA ILE A 16 -9.74 9.63 -5.80
C ILE A 16 -8.92 9.03 -6.94
N GLU A 17 -9.53 8.22 -7.81
CA GLU A 17 -8.83 7.56 -8.92
C GLU A 17 -8.30 8.55 -9.95
N THR A 18 -9.06 9.61 -10.25
CA THR A 18 -8.62 10.68 -11.15
C THR A 18 -7.37 11.37 -10.60
N LEU A 19 -7.34 11.66 -9.31
CA LEU A 19 -6.19 12.29 -8.66
C LEU A 19 -4.98 11.35 -8.62
N ILE A 20 -5.18 10.06 -8.37
CA ILE A 20 -4.12 9.05 -8.43
C ILE A 20 -3.53 8.96 -9.85
N LYS A 21 -4.38 8.82 -10.86
CA LYS A 21 -3.97 8.68 -12.27
C LYS A 21 -3.29 9.93 -12.83
N LYS A 22 -3.69 11.12 -12.40
CA LYS A 22 -3.02 12.38 -12.80
C LYS A 22 -1.58 12.45 -12.28
N GLY A 23 -1.17 11.53 -11.40
CA GLY A 23 0.20 11.44 -10.93
C GLY A 23 0.67 12.74 -10.30
N ASN A 24 -0.18 13.33 -9.43
CA ASN A 24 0.22 14.53 -8.71
C ASN A 24 1.56 14.25 -8.02
N ALA A 25 2.58 14.97 -8.49
CA ALA A 25 3.96 14.84 -8.03
C ALA A 25 4.07 15.03 -6.51
N ASN A 26 3.07 15.71 -5.94
CA ASN A 26 3.03 16.07 -4.53
C ASN A 26 1.79 15.46 -3.89
N ILE A 27 1.99 14.46 -3.05
CA ILE A 27 0.92 13.79 -2.32
C ILE A 27 0.19 14.73 -1.35
N LYS A 28 0.85 15.81 -0.89
CA LYS A 28 0.21 16.85 -0.07
C LYS A 28 -0.82 17.61 -0.88
N VAL A 29 -0.49 18.01 -2.11
CA VAL A 29 -1.43 18.66 -3.03
C VAL A 29 -2.59 17.75 -3.36
N PHE A 30 -2.32 16.47 -3.59
CA PHE A 30 -3.35 15.44 -3.77
C PHE A 30 -4.31 15.41 -2.57
N ALA A 31 -3.79 15.25 -1.36
CA ALA A 31 -4.60 15.18 -0.14
C ALA A 31 -5.39 16.46 0.08
N SER A 32 -4.77 17.64 -0.11
CA SER A 32 -5.43 18.93 0.05
C SER A 32 -6.59 19.11 -0.93
N ASN A 33 -6.39 18.76 -2.20
CA ASN A 33 -7.42 18.82 -3.23
C ASN A 33 -8.58 17.86 -2.92
N LEU A 34 -8.27 16.61 -2.52
CA LEU A 34 -9.27 15.64 -2.13
C LEU A 34 -10.11 16.14 -0.94
N ILE A 35 -9.45 16.58 0.14
CA ILE A 35 -10.10 17.04 1.36
C ILE A 35 -10.93 18.30 1.09
N SER A 36 -10.42 19.25 0.30
CA SER A 36 -11.16 20.47 -0.05
C SER A 36 -12.43 20.14 -0.83
N ASN A 37 -12.36 19.26 -1.82
CA ASN A 37 -13.54 18.83 -2.58
C ASN A 37 -14.56 18.09 -1.69
N LEU A 38 -14.10 17.26 -0.74
CA LEU A 38 -14.97 16.57 0.20
C LEU A 38 -15.64 17.53 1.22
N LYS A 39 -14.97 18.61 1.63
CA LYS A 39 -15.50 19.62 2.55
C LYS A 39 -16.52 20.56 1.91
N ILE A 40 -16.34 20.96 0.65
CA ILE A 40 -17.22 21.88 -0.07
C ILE A 40 -18.65 21.37 -0.14
N ASN A 41 -18.87 20.07 -0.15
CA ASN A 41 -20.19 19.45 -0.30
C ASN A 41 -20.98 19.30 1.02
N ASN A 42 -20.63 20.00 2.10
CA ASN A 42 -21.30 19.97 3.43
C ASN A 42 -21.58 18.56 3.98
N THR A 43 -20.74 17.57 3.59
CA THR A 43 -21.00 16.15 3.84
C THR A 43 -19.96 15.51 4.78
N PHE A 44 -19.14 16.32 5.47
CA PHE A 44 -17.99 15.80 6.21
C PHE A 44 -18.36 14.80 7.30
N ASP A 45 -19.42 15.06 8.10
CA ASP A 45 -19.87 14.11 9.12
C ASP A 45 -20.57 12.90 8.49
N ASN A 46 -21.37 13.12 7.44
CA ASN A 46 -21.96 12.03 6.67
C ASN A 46 -20.90 11.17 5.99
N LEU A 47 -19.80 11.78 5.51
CA LEU A 47 -18.67 11.05 4.91
C LEU A 47 -18.00 10.11 5.91
N LYS A 48 -17.80 10.54 7.17
CA LYS A 48 -17.24 9.66 8.22
C LYS A 48 -18.11 8.43 8.43
N ILE A 49 -19.43 8.61 8.49
CA ILE A 49 -20.40 7.51 8.66
C ILE A 49 -20.33 6.56 7.45
N ILE A 50 -20.26 7.09 6.24
CA ILE A 50 -20.15 6.28 5.01
C ILE A 50 -18.84 5.48 5.01
N ILE A 51 -17.70 6.13 5.33
CA ILE A 51 -16.39 5.46 5.39
C ILE A 51 -16.41 4.36 6.42
N GLU A 52 -16.88 4.63 7.63
CA GLU A 52 -16.95 3.63 8.70
C GLU A 52 -17.81 2.43 8.30
N LYS A 53 -19.00 2.67 7.76
CA LYS A 53 -19.91 1.62 7.26
C LYS A 53 -19.25 0.77 6.17
N LYS A 54 -18.63 1.43 5.17
CA LYS A 54 -17.93 0.73 4.08
C LYS A 54 -16.74 -0.07 4.60
N LEU A 55 -15.90 0.53 5.44
CA LEU A 55 -14.75 -0.15 6.00
C LEU A 55 -15.15 -1.37 6.84
N ASN A 56 -16.24 -1.28 7.60
CA ASN A 56 -16.76 -2.39 8.39
C ASN A 56 -17.29 -3.55 7.51
N SER A 57 -17.65 -3.30 6.26
CA SER A 57 -18.00 -4.35 5.29
C SER A 57 -16.79 -5.00 4.63
N LYS A 58 -15.57 -4.45 4.79
CA LYS A 58 -14.34 -4.97 4.18
C LYS A 58 -13.64 -5.97 5.09
N ASN A 59 -13.12 -7.04 4.50
CA ASN A 59 -12.17 -7.98 5.10
C ASN A 59 -10.80 -7.70 4.46
N ILE A 60 -9.96 -6.97 5.15
CA ILE A 60 -8.64 -6.60 4.66
C ILE A 60 -7.61 -7.52 5.30
N TYR A 61 -6.90 -8.28 4.46
CA TYR A 61 -5.83 -9.18 4.87
C TYR A 61 -4.49 -8.60 4.45
N PHE A 62 -3.50 -8.81 5.26
CA PHE A 62 -2.15 -8.33 5.01
C PHE A 62 -1.17 -9.49 5.09
N ILE A 63 -0.29 -9.60 4.10
CA ILE A 63 0.86 -10.50 4.09
C ILE A 63 2.13 -9.64 4.02
N ARG A 64 3.04 -9.82 4.98
CA ARG A 64 4.40 -9.31 4.83
C ARG A 64 5.16 -10.25 3.91
N HIS A 65 5.94 -9.67 2.97
CA HIS A 65 6.82 -10.47 2.12
C HIS A 65 7.66 -11.47 2.93
N ALA A 66 7.99 -12.62 2.35
CA ALA A 66 8.84 -13.63 2.94
C ALA A 66 10.28 -13.11 3.13
N GLU A 67 11.13 -13.84 3.85
CA GLU A 67 12.49 -13.42 4.13
C GLU A 67 13.25 -13.11 2.83
N ALA A 68 13.83 -11.91 2.76
CA ALA A 68 14.67 -11.46 1.65
C ALA A 68 16.09 -11.20 2.14
N LEU A 69 17.04 -11.10 1.21
CA LEU A 69 18.47 -10.98 1.53
C LEU A 69 18.77 -9.86 2.55
N HIS A 70 18.12 -8.71 2.44
CA HIS A 70 18.32 -7.61 3.40
C HIS A 70 17.96 -8.00 4.84
N ASN A 71 16.95 -8.86 5.06
CA ASN A 71 16.57 -9.30 6.40
C ASN A 71 17.69 -10.13 7.05
N VAL A 72 18.34 -10.99 6.27
CA VAL A 72 19.49 -11.78 6.73
C VAL A 72 20.66 -10.88 7.07
N LEU A 73 20.95 -9.90 6.20
CA LEU A 73 22.06 -8.97 6.41
C LEU A 73 21.83 -8.09 7.64
N GLU A 74 20.62 -7.58 7.83
CA GLU A 74 20.25 -6.77 9.00
C GLU A 74 20.37 -7.57 10.31
N ALA A 75 19.99 -8.85 10.30
CA ALA A 75 20.16 -9.73 11.45
C ALA A 75 21.64 -10.04 11.74
N LYS A 76 22.45 -10.17 10.70
CA LYS A 76 23.88 -10.46 10.81
C LYS A 76 24.72 -9.24 11.22
N TYR A 77 24.33 -8.06 10.77
CA TYR A 77 25.05 -6.81 10.97
C TYR A 77 24.12 -5.72 11.53
N PRO A 78 23.63 -5.88 12.75
CA PRO A 78 22.67 -4.95 13.35
C PRO A 78 23.27 -3.54 13.48
N GLY A 79 22.59 -2.55 12.90
CA GLY A 79 23.04 -1.15 12.92
C GLY A 79 24.10 -0.76 11.87
N ASP A 80 24.64 -1.72 11.12
CA ASP A 80 25.61 -1.44 10.06
C ASP A 80 24.92 -1.37 8.71
N PHE A 81 24.37 -0.20 8.38
CA PHE A 81 23.66 0.05 7.14
C PHE A 81 24.51 -0.15 5.89
N SER A 82 25.83 0.04 5.97
CA SER A 82 26.73 -0.14 4.82
C SER A 82 26.76 -1.58 4.32
N LYS A 83 26.69 -2.53 5.24
CA LYS A 83 26.65 -3.97 4.94
C LYS A 83 25.26 -4.50 4.56
N CYS A 84 24.22 -3.73 4.85
CA CYS A 84 22.83 -4.08 4.58
C CYS A 84 22.28 -3.41 3.31
N ASN A 85 23.08 -2.60 2.62
CA ASN A 85 22.67 -1.83 1.45
C ASN A 85 22.66 -2.69 0.18
N VAL A 86 21.57 -3.42 -0.02
CA VAL A 86 21.33 -4.29 -1.19
C VAL A 86 20.18 -3.69 -1.99
N TYR A 87 20.39 -3.41 -3.27
CA TYR A 87 19.36 -2.85 -4.15
C TYR A 87 18.26 -3.88 -4.44
N ASP A 88 16.98 -3.52 -4.19
CA ASP A 88 15.77 -4.31 -4.46
C ASP A 88 15.93 -5.83 -4.21
N PRO A 89 16.28 -6.25 -2.99
CA PRO A 89 16.69 -7.62 -2.70
C PRO A 89 15.60 -8.64 -2.94
N GLU A 90 16.00 -9.79 -3.51
CA GLU A 90 15.18 -10.96 -3.73
C GLU A 90 14.96 -11.77 -2.44
N LEU A 91 14.00 -12.70 -2.49
CA LEU A 91 13.78 -13.69 -1.43
C LEU A 91 14.96 -14.64 -1.29
N THR A 92 15.22 -15.06 -0.06
CA THR A 92 16.14 -16.17 0.23
C THR A 92 15.46 -17.52 0.00
N GLU A 93 16.23 -18.63 -0.08
CA GLU A 93 15.63 -19.97 -0.15
C GLU A 93 14.74 -20.22 1.08
N LYS A 94 15.20 -19.86 2.27
CA LYS A 94 14.40 -19.92 3.49
C LYS A 94 13.12 -19.07 3.40
N GLY A 95 13.20 -17.90 2.76
CA GLY A 95 12.02 -17.06 2.50
C GLY A 95 11.01 -17.77 1.61
N LYS A 96 11.46 -18.50 0.59
CA LYS A 96 10.58 -19.30 -0.26
C LYS A 96 9.87 -20.41 0.53
N GLU A 97 10.59 -21.13 1.40
CA GLU A 97 10.02 -22.16 2.28
C GLU A 97 9.01 -21.58 3.29
N GLN A 98 9.25 -20.36 3.79
CA GLN A 98 8.31 -19.69 4.71
C GLN A 98 6.92 -19.50 4.12
N THR A 99 6.77 -19.41 2.80
CA THR A 99 5.47 -19.22 2.15
C THR A 99 4.56 -20.45 2.30
N ASP A 100 5.08 -21.64 2.58
CA ASP A 100 4.27 -22.85 2.79
C ASP A 100 3.26 -22.66 3.92
N TYR A 101 3.65 -22.00 5.00
CA TYR A 101 2.75 -21.68 6.11
C TYR A 101 1.57 -20.77 5.69
N ILE A 102 1.83 -19.78 4.82
CA ILE A 102 0.76 -18.92 4.29
C ILE A 102 -0.14 -19.72 3.37
N MET A 103 0.44 -20.57 2.51
CA MET A 103 -0.31 -21.44 1.60
C MET A 103 -1.29 -22.33 2.37
N ASP A 104 -0.84 -22.93 3.48
CA ASP A 104 -1.72 -23.76 4.33
C ASP A 104 -2.84 -22.93 4.96
N LYS A 105 -2.57 -21.70 5.38
CA LYS A 105 -3.61 -20.78 5.85
C LYS A 105 -4.62 -20.43 4.75
N LEU A 106 -4.16 -20.15 3.53
CA LEU A 106 -5.03 -19.83 2.39
C LEU A 106 -5.91 -21.02 2.05
N LYS A 107 -5.34 -22.23 1.92
CA LYS A 107 -6.09 -23.48 1.68
C LYS A 107 -7.16 -23.73 2.74
N LYS A 108 -6.80 -23.58 4.01
CA LYS A 108 -7.70 -23.82 5.13
C LYS A 108 -8.87 -22.85 5.16
N ASN A 109 -8.58 -21.57 4.92
CA ASN A 109 -9.60 -20.52 5.05
C ASN A 109 -10.44 -20.33 3.77
N LYS A 110 -9.97 -20.78 2.61
CA LYS A 110 -10.64 -20.69 1.30
C LYS A 110 -11.21 -19.28 1.04
N ILE A 111 -10.40 -18.25 1.31
CA ILE A 111 -10.82 -16.88 1.13
C ILE A 111 -10.75 -16.55 -0.36
N HIS A 112 -11.88 -16.13 -0.91
CA HIS A 112 -11.95 -15.58 -2.26
C HIS A 112 -11.68 -14.09 -2.19
N PHE A 113 -10.59 -13.62 -2.81
CA PHE A 113 -10.20 -12.21 -2.84
C PHE A 113 -10.77 -11.52 -4.08
N ASP A 114 -11.39 -10.36 -3.88
CA ASP A 114 -11.88 -9.51 -4.98
C ASP A 114 -10.71 -8.72 -5.61
N SER A 115 -9.76 -8.30 -4.78
CA SER A 115 -8.58 -7.58 -5.24
C SER A 115 -7.34 -7.89 -4.39
N ILE A 116 -6.17 -7.85 -5.06
CA ILE A 116 -4.85 -8.11 -4.46
C ILE A 116 -3.95 -6.93 -4.79
N TYR A 117 -3.51 -6.19 -3.78
CA TYR A 117 -2.59 -5.06 -3.91
C TYR A 117 -1.18 -5.50 -3.54
N ILE A 118 -0.23 -5.29 -4.43
CA ILE A 118 1.15 -5.76 -4.26
C ILE A 118 2.11 -4.59 -4.37
N SER A 119 3.05 -4.51 -3.43
CA SER A 119 4.18 -3.60 -3.54
C SER A 119 5.02 -3.92 -4.78
N PRO A 120 5.49 -2.92 -5.54
CA PRO A 120 6.31 -3.14 -6.72
C PRO A 120 7.75 -3.61 -6.43
N LEU A 121 8.15 -3.74 -5.15
CA LEU A 121 9.44 -4.29 -4.77
C LEU A 121 9.51 -5.80 -5.04
N THR A 122 10.64 -6.25 -5.59
CA THR A 122 10.85 -7.62 -6.08
C THR A 122 10.43 -8.68 -5.07
N ARG A 123 10.80 -8.56 -3.81
CA ARG A 123 10.46 -9.51 -2.73
C ARG A 123 8.96 -9.69 -2.49
N ALA A 124 8.16 -8.61 -2.65
CA ALA A 124 6.71 -8.69 -2.51
C ALA A 124 6.07 -9.39 -3.71
N ILE A 125 6.52 -9.08 -4.93
CA ILE A 125 6.07 -9.73 -6.16
C ILE A 125 6.46 -11.22 -6.15
N GLN A 126 7.68 -11.56 -5.73
CA GLN A 126 8.11 -12.95 -5.59
C GLN A 126 7.25 -13.70 -4.56
N THR A 127 6.91 -13.08 -3.43
CA THR A 127 6.00 -13.68 -2.44
C THR A 127 4.64 -13.98 -3.08
N TYR A 128 4.08 -13.04 -3.85
CA TYR A 128 2.83 -13.27 -4.58
C TYR A 128 2.93 -14.48 -5.51
N PHE A 129 3.99 -14.60 -6.32
CA PHE A 129 4.14 -15.72 -7.24
C PHE A 129 4.17 -17.09 -6.54
N LEU A 130 4.78 -17.16 -5.37
CA LEU A 130 4.81 -18.39 -4.58
C LEU A 130 3.41 -18.76 -4.05
N LEU A 131 2.57 -17.75 -3.77
CA LEU A 131 1.22 -17.94 -3.26
C LEU A 131 0.15 -18.09 -4.35
N LYS A 132 0.46 -17.70 -5.61
CA LYS A 132 -0.49 -17.55 -6.72
C LYS A 132 -1.40 -18.78 -6.90
N LYS A 133 -0.86 -19.98 -6.74
CA LYS A 133 -1.61 -21.25 -6.90
C LYS A 133 -2.72 -21.47 -5.87
N GLU A 134 -2.67 -20.75 -4.73
CA GLU A 134 -3.66 -20.82 -3.65
C GLU A 134 -4.58 -19.60 -3.62
N LEU A 135 -4.39 -18.67 -4.55
CA LEU A 135 -5.22 -17.49 -4.75
C LEU A 135 -6.20 -17.75 -5.90
N ASN A 136 -7.32 -17.07 -5.91
CA ASN A 136 -8.30 -17.18 -6.99
C ASN A 136 -7.84 -16.40 -8.23
N ASP A 137 -8.10 -16.97 -9.41
CA ASP A 137 -7.62 -16.42 -10.70
C ASP A 137 -8.38 -15.18 -11.17
N ASP A 138 -9.57 -14.92 -10.63
CA ASP A 138 -10.45 -13.81 -11.00
C ASP A 138 -10.24 -12.55 -10.14
N ALA A 139 -9.34 -12.61 -9.15
CA ALA A 139 -8.96 -11.42 -8.39
C ALA A 139 -8.30 -10.37 -9.28
N GLU A 140 -8.67 -9.09 -9.11
CA GLU A 140 -7.92 -7.99 -9.73
C GLU A 140 -6.58 -7.82 -9.03
N ILE A 141 -5.47 -7.95 -9.77
CA ILE A 141 -4.11 -7.86 -9.22
C ILE A 141 -3.51 -6.51 -9.57
N ILE A 142 -3.29 -5.68 -8.55
CA ILE A 142 -2.87 -4.29 -8.70
C ILE A 142 -1.47 -4.12 -8.11
N ILE A 143 -0.51 -3.76 -8.96
CA ILE A 143 0.82 -3.34 -8.51
C ILE A 143 0.77 -1.84 -8.22
N THR A 144 1.14 -1.44 -7.00
CA THR A 144 1.06 -0.05 -6.59
C THR A 144 2.14 0.36 -5.59
N ASP A 145 2.73 1.53 -5.81
CA ASP A 145 3.71 2.15 -4.94
C ASP A 145 3.10 2.68 -3.63
N PHE A 146 1.78 2.82 -3.55
CA PHE A 146 1.10 3.19 -2.31
C PHE A 146 1.40 2.25 -1.14
N VAL A 147 1.67 0.98 -1.39
CA VAL A 147 2.02 -0.03 -0.38
C VAL A 147 3.49 -0.45 -0.43
N SER A 148 4.36 0.36 -1.06
CA SER A 148 5.81 0.14 -1.01
C SER A 148 6.36 0.39 0.40
N GLU A 149 7.54 -0.19 0.71
CA GLU A 149 8.18 0.01 2.00
C GLU A 149 8.58 1.49 2.21
N PHE A 150 8.70 1.88 3.46
CA PHE A 150 9.20 3.19 3.84
C PHE A 150 10.57 3.45 3.19
N LEU A 151 10.66 4.49 2.36
CA LEU A 151 11.91 4.84 1.70
C LEU A 151 12.87 5.45 2.72
N SER A 152 13.84 4.67 3.14
CA SER A 152 14.95 5.09 3.99
C SER A 152 16.20 5.33 3.14
N TYR A 153 17.29 5.78 3.78
CA TYR A 153 18.60 6.01 3.14
C TYR A 153 19.25 4.78 2.48
N CYS A 154 18.61 3.61 2.54
CA CYS A 154 19.13 2.37 1.98
C CYS A 154 18.48 2.02 0.65
N ASP A 155 19.28 1.53 -0.31
CA ASP A 155 18.81 1.15 -1.65
C ASP A 155 17.87 -0.06 -1.68
N LYS A 156 17.76 -0.80 -0.57
CA LYS A 156 16.85 -1.97 -0.45
C LYS A 156 15.38 -1.66 -0.74
N ASN A 157 14.99 -0.39 -0.65
CA ASN A 157 13.63 0.07 -0.89
C ASN A 157 13.48 0.86 -2.20
N LYS A 158 14.55 0.94 -2.98
CA LYS A 158 14.53 1.39 -4.39
C LYS A 158 14.31 0.18 -5.27
N GLY A 159 13.33 0.25 -6.17
CA GLY A 159 12.95 -0.90 -7.01
C GLY A 159 13.34 -0.73 -8.48
N ILE A 160 12.82 -1.59 -9.34
CA ILE A 160 13.02 -1.48 -10.80
C ILE A 160 12.10 -0.40 -11.39
N LYS A 161 12.58 0.30 -12.42
CA LYS A 161 11.82 1.31 -13.16
C LYS A 161 10.48 0.75 -13.66
N LEU A 162 9.44 1.59 -13.70
CA LEU A 162 8.09 1.17 -14.09
C LEU A 162 8.04 0.54 -15.49
N SER A 163 8.72 1.13 -16.46
CA SER A 163 8.80 0.57 -17.82
C SER A 163 9.38 -0.83 -17.83
N LYS A 164 10.41 -1.09 -17.01
CA LYS A 164 11.03 -2.39 -16.88
C LYS A 164 10.17 -3.39 -16.08
N LEU A 165 9.41 -2.93 -15.07
CA LEU A 165 8.42 -3.76 -14.39
C LEU A 165 7.34 -4.24 -15.35
N ARG A 166 6.78 -3.33 -16.15
CA ARG A 166 5.78 -3.65 -17.16
C ARG A 166 6.29 -4.65 -18.19
N GLU A 167 7.53 -4.46 -18.68
CA GLU A 167 8.13 -5.41 -19.63
C GLU A 167 8.42 -6.77 -18.98
N LYS A 168 8.97 -6.79 -17.76
CA LYS A 168 9.29 -8.03 -17.01
C LYS A 168 8.04 -8.89 -16.77
N TYR A 169 6.91 -8.26 -16.50
CA TYR A 169 5.65 -8.93 -16.13
C TYR A 169 4.55 -8.77 -17.18
N LYS A 170 4.89 -8.50 -18.44
CA LYS A 170 3.93 -8.27 -19.53
C LYS A 170 2.98 -9.45 -19.83
N ASN A 171 3.36 -10.66 -19.44
CA ASN A 171 2.55 -11.87 -19.61
C ASN A 171 1.68 -12.18 -18.37
N GLU A 172 1.79 -11.38 -17.31
CA GLU A 172 0.97 -11.50 -16.12
C GLU A 172 -0.22 -10.54 -16.17
N ASN A 173 -1.33 -10.94 -15.57
CA ASN A 173 -2.52 -10.09 -15.47
C ASN A 173 -2.36 -9.03 -14.37
N PHE A 174 -1.26 -8.23 -14.44
CA PHE A 174 -1.00 -7.17 -13.48
C PHE A 174 -1.53 -5.82 -13.96
N ASN A 175 -2.32 -5.17 -13.13
CA ASN A 175 -2.77 -3.81 -13.35
C ASN A 175 -1.73 -2.82 -12.77
N PHE A 176 -1.06 -2.07 -13.66
CA PHE A 176 -0.10 -1.00 -13.33
C PHE A 176 -0.68 0.41 -13.54
N GLU A 177 -1.99 0.53 -13.77
CA GLU A 177 -2.61 1.80 -14.18
C GLU A 177 -2.40 2.92 -13.15
N TYR A 178 -2.30 2.55 -11.89
CA TYR A 178 -2.16 3.49 -10.77
C TYR A 178 -0.70 3.86 -10.47
N MET A 179 0.27 3.29 -11.18
CA MET A 179 1.67 3.68 -11.14
C MET A 179 1.97 4.60 -12.34
N THR A 180 2.28 5.86 -12.07
CA THR A 180 2.38 6.89 -13.11
C THR A 180 3.79 7.37 -13.39
N LYS A 181 4.74 7.07 -12.51
CA LYS A 181 6.11 7.56 -12.62
C LYS A 181 7.13 6.46 -12.83
N GLU A 182 8.10 6.75 -13.69
CA GLU A 182 9.18 5.84 -14.07
C GLU A 182 10.02 5.42 -12.84
N TYR A 183 10.38 6.39 -12.00
CA TYR A 183 11.10 6.19 -10.74
C TYR A 183 10.11 6.32 -9.56
N TRP A 184 9.20 5.39 -9.43
CA TRP A 184 8.09 5.43 -8.49
C TRP A 184 8.51 5.54 -7.02
N TRP A 185 9.68 5.04 -6.63
CA TRP A 185 10.20 5.14 -5.26
C TRP A 185 10.65 6.56 -4.88
N PHE A 186 10.93 7.45 -5.84
CA PHE A 186 11.21 8.87 -5.60
C PHE A 186 9.96 9.75 -5.55
N ASN A 187 8.79 9.20 -5.80
CA ASN A 187 7.54 9.95 -5.86
C ASN A 187 7.09 10.53 -4.55
N LEU A 188 7.78 10.20 -3.53
CA LEU A 188 7.46 10.53 -2.18
C LEU A 188 8.18 11.81 -1.75
N GLY A 189 9.10 12.36 -2.59
CA GLY A 189 9.80 13.61 -2.44
C GLY A 189 9.25 14.76 -3.29
N GLU A 190 9.36 16.00 -2.84
CA GLU A 190 8.99 17.19 -3.63
C GLU A 190 10.05 17.50 -4.68
N ASN A 191 11.30 17.09 -4.43
CA ASN A 191 12.45 17.29 -5.28
C ASN A 191 13.04 15.94 -5.72
N LYS A 192 13.70 15.93 -6.90
CA LYS A 192 14.43 14.75 -7.41
C LYS A 192 15.57 14.28 -6.49
N GLU A 193 15.93 15.10 -5.50
CA GLU A 193 17.04 14.91 -4.60
C GLU A 193 16.64 14.33 -3.23
N ASP A 194 15.34 14.20 -2.94
CA ASP A 194 14.87 13.57 -1.71
C ASP A 194 15.16 12.07 -1.74
N GLU A 195 16.27 11.66 -1.13
CA GLU A 195 16.70 10.25 -1.05
C GLU A 195 15.86 9.43 -0.07
N PHE A 196 14.93 10.04 0.67
CA PHE A 196 14.11 9.38 1.68
C PHE A 196 12.70 9.97 1.78
N GLU A 197 11.79 9.17 2.32
CA GLU A 197 10.41 9.56 2.59
C GLU A 197 10.25 10.04 4.04
N GLY A 198 9.71 11.25 4.25
CA GLY A 198 9.36 11.72 5.60
C GLY A 198 8.21 10.90 6.20
N LYS A 199 8.21 10.72 7.53
CA LYS A 199 7.20 9.94 8.26
C LYS A 199 5.77 10.41 7.99
N ASN A 200 5.56 11.73 7.96
CA ASN A 200 4.25 12.31 7.71
C ASN A 200 3.74 11.99 6.31
N ARG A 201 4.63 12.01 5.33
CA ARG A 201 4.33 11.66 3.94
C ARG A 201 3.98 10.17 3.79
N PHE A 202 4.73 9.31 4.48
CA PHE A 202 4.45 7.88 4.55
C PHE A 202 3.05 7.60 5.13
N ASN A 203 2.73 8.24 6.27
CA ASN A 203 1.40 8.14 6.88
C ASN A 203 0.29 8.61 5.94
N LEU A 204 0.51 9.75 5.28
CA LEU A 204 -0.45 10.32 4.34
C LEU A 204 -0.72 9.39 3.17
N ARG A 205 0.35 8.84 2.56
CA ARG A 205 0.25 7.88 1.45
C ARG A 205 -0.56 6.65 1.83
N LEU A 206 -0.30 6.06 2.99
CA LEU A 206 -0.98 4.87 3.44
C LEU A 206 -2.45 5.13 3.77
N ASN A 207 -2.77 6.25 4.42
CA ASN A 207 -4.16 6.59 4.73
C ASN A 207 -4.97 6.92 3.47
N LEU A 208 -4.34 7.54 2.46
CA LEU A 208 -4.94 7.73 1.14
C LEU A 208 -5.22 6.40 0.43
N PHE A 209 -4.27 5.45 0.53
CA PHE A 209 -4.47 4.12 0.00
C PHE A 209 -5.66 3.41 0.65
N ILE A 210 -5.74 3.44 1.98
CA ILE A 210 -6.87 2.82 2.70
C ILE A 210 -8.19 3.49 2.31
N LEU A 211 -8.23 4.82 2.24
CA LEU A 211 -9.41 5.53 1.78
C LEU A 211 -9.82 5.12 0.36
N TRP A 212 -8.87 4.97 -0.55
CA TRP A 212 -9.12 4.51 -1.91
C TRP A 212 -9.76 3.11 -1.93
N ILE A 213 -9.15 2.12 -1.27
CA ILE A 213 -9.66 0.74 -1.30
C ILE A 213 -11.01 0.58 -0.59
N VAL A 214 -11.34 1.46 0.35
CA VAL A 214 -12.65 1.47 1.03
C VAL A 214 -13.79 1.75 0.04
N PHE A 215 -13.55 2.64 -0.94
CA PHE A 215 -14.57 3.00 -1.93
C PHE A 215 -14.59 2.09 -3.16
N ARG A 216 -13.56 1.27 -3.39
CA ARG A 216 -13.59 0.28 -4.49
C ARG A 216 -14.59 -0.84 -4.22
N GLU A 217 -15.02 -1.49 -5.29
CA GLU A 217 -15.86 -2.67 -5.21
C GLU A 217 -15.11 -3.86 -4.60
N GLY A 218 -15.87 -4.88 -4.18
CA GLY A 218 -15.34 -6.06 -3.50
C GLY A 218 -15.12 -5.84 -2.00
N ASN A 219 -15.20 -6.92 -1.24
CA ASN A 219 -15.10 -6.87 0.22
C ASN A 219 -13.87 -7.59 0.77
N ASN A 220 -13.34 -8.57 0.05
CA ASN A 220 -12.19 -9.35 0.48
C ASN A 220 -10.93 -8.84 -0.23
N ILE A 221 -10.07 -8.17 0.49
CA ILE A 221 -8.90 -7.47 -0.05
C ILE A 221 -7.64 -8.10 0.55
N LEU A 222 -6.66 -8.41 -0.30
CA LEU A 222 -5.34 -8.85 0.12
C LEU A 222 -4.31 -7.76 -0.19
N ILE A 223 -3.42 -7.48 0.77
CA ILE A 223 -2.27 -6.58 0.62
C ILE A 223 -1.01 -7.39 0.85
N ILE A 224 -0.11 -7.45 -0.14
CA ILE A 224 1.21 -8.08 -0.01
C ILE A 224 2.26 -6.98 0.02
N SER A 225 2.87 -6.75 1.19
CA SER A 225 3.69 -5.59 1.41
C SER A 225 4.75 -5.81 2.51
N HIS A 226 5.02 -4.82 3.36
CA HIS A 226 6.22 -4.71 4.19
C HIS A 226 5.90 -4.40 5.65
N ASN A 227 6.92 -4.55 6.51
CA ASN A 227 6.76 -4.38 7.94
C ASN A 227 6.39 -2.95 8.37
N HIS A 228 7.03 -1.90 7.79
CA HIS A 228 6.72 -0.52 8.20
C HIS A 228 5.32 -0.11 7.74
N VAL A 229 4.86 -0.60 6.58
CA VAL A 229 3.48 -0.40 6.11
C VAL A 229 2.49 -0.98 7.12
N PHE A 230 2.68 -2.26 7.52
CA PHE A 230 1.81 -2.88 8.51
C PHE A 230 1.89 -2.19 9.88
N LYS A 231 3.11 -1.89 10.35
CA LYS A 231 3.33 -1.20 11.62
C LYS A 231 2.65 0.17 11.66
N ASN A 232 2.68 0.91 10.55
CA ASN A 232 2.02 2.20 10.45
C ASN A 232 0.49 2.06 10.54
N LEU A 233 -0.08 1.11 9.82
CA LEU A 233 -1.52 0.90 9.73
C LEU A 233 -2.12 0.21 10.97
N GLN A 234 -1.34 -0.59 11.70
CA GLN A 234 -1.82 -1.46 12.79
C GLN A 234 -1.11 -1.24 14.12
N GLY A 235 -0.17 -0.31 14.21
CA GLY A 235 0.55 0.05 15.45
C GLY A 235 1.59 -0.96 15.93
N LYS A 236 1.72 -2.12 15.28
CA LYS A 236 2.65 -3.20 15.64
C LYS A 236 3.32 -3.82 14.42
N GLY A 237 4.51 -4.41 14.61
CA GLY A 237 5.18 -5.14 13.54
C GLY A 237 4.55 -6.50 13.23
N ILE A 238 4.96 -7.08 12.10
CA ILE A 238 4.56 -8.40 11.62
C ILE A 238 5.80 -9.16 11.13
N ASN A 239 5.87 -10.47 11.36
CA ASN A 239 7.00 -11.31 10.90
C ASN A 239 6.97 -11.51 9.38
N ASN A 240 8.14 -11.86 8.80
CA ASN A 240 8.20 -12.29 7.41
C ASN A 240 7.29 -13.50 7.17
N ALA A 241 6.67 -13.56 6.02
CA ALA A 241 5.74 -14.60 5.63
C ALA A 241 4.61 -14.84 6.66
N ASP A 242 4.15 -13.78 7.32
CA ASP A 242 2.96 -13.87 8.17
C ASP A 242 1.76 -13.24 7.48
N MET A 243 0.58 -13.80 7.75
CA MET A 243 -0.71 -13.34 7.22
C MET A 243 -1.66 -13.03 8.36
N VAL A 244 -2.23 -11.82 8.36
CA VAL A 244 -3.18 -11.37 9.37
C VAL A 244 -4.38 -10.66 8.74
N LYS A 245 -5.54 -10.72 9.40
CA LYS A 245 -6.67 -9.84 9.11
C LYS A 245 -6.45 -8.53 9.87
N MET A 246 -6.59 -7.41 9.16
CA MET A 246 -6.38 -6.08 9.74
C MET A 246 -7.55 -5.64 10.62
N ASP A 247 -7.25 -4.82 11.61
CA ASP A 247 -8.25 -4.17 12.46
C ASP A 247 -8.78 -2.92 11.76
N ASN A 248 -10.04 -2.96 11.36
CA ASN A 248 -10.70 -1.87 10.65
C ASN A 248 -10.83 -0.60 11.51
N LYS A 249 -10.90 -0.71 12.85
CA LYS A 249 -10.93 0.46 13.74
C LYS A 249 -9.64 1.27 13.67
N LEU A 250 -8.48 0.59 13.61
CA LEU A 250 -7.20 1.27 13.46
C LEU A 250 -7.08 1.93 12.09
N LEU A 251 -7.56 1.29 11.03
CA LEU A 251 -7.60 1.86 9.69
C LEU A 251 -8.52 3.09 9.63
N PHE A 252 -9.67 3.04 10.26
CA PHE A 252 -10.59 4.18 10.37
C PHE A 252 -9.96 5.39 11.05
N ASN A 253 -9.24 5.17 12.17
CA ASN A 253 -8.54 6.24 12.86
C ASN A 253 -7.48 6.92 11.96
N GLY A 254 -6.76 6.13 11.15
CA GLY A 254 -5.83 6.67 10.15
C GLY A 254 -6.53 7.55 9.12
N ILE A 255 -7.68 7.12 8.59
CA ILE A 255 -8.48 7.93 7.66
C ILE A 255 -9.00 9.20 8.34
N LEU A 256 -9.46 9.13 9.59
CA LEU A 256 -9.88 10.32 10.33
C LEU A 256 -8.73 11.33 10.49
N SER A 257 -7.52 10.85 10.76
CA SER A 257 -6.32 11.70 10.78
C SER A 257 -6.08 12.39 9.44
N LEU A 258 -6.24 11.66 8.31
CA LEU A 258 -6.16 12.22 6.97
C LEU A 258 -7.25 13.30 6.75
N LEU A 259 -8.50 13.03 7.09
CA LEU A 259 -9.61 13.96 6.89
C LEU A 259 -9.49 15.23 7.72
N ASN A 260 -8.82 15.17 8.88
CA ASN A 260 -8.53 16.33 9.72
C ASN A 260 -7.20 17.00 9.33
N PHE A 261 -6.57 16.56 8.26
CA PHE A 261 -5.32 17.10 7.75
C PHE A 261 -5.47 18.58 7.38
N ASN A 262 -4.57 19.42 7.88
CA ASN A 262 -4.40 20.78 7.43
C ASN A 262 -3.02 20.93 6.80
N ALA A 263 -2.97 21.33 5.52
CA ALA A 263 -1.72 21.46 4.76
C ALA A 263 -0.73 22.46 5.41
N GLU A 264 -1.25 23.46 6.16
CA GLU A 264 -0.43 24.46 6.84
C GLU A 264 0.41 23.89 8.00
N ASN A 265 -0.05 22.78 8.62
CA ASN A 265 0.68 22.13 9.72
C ASN A 265 1.82 21.21 9.27
N PHE A 266 2.09 21.13 7.97
CA PHE A 266 3.10 20.24 7.38
C PHE A 266 4.37 20.96 6.94
N LEU A 267 4.55 22.20 7.40
CA LEU A 267 5.70 23.03 6.98
C LEU A 267 7.02 22.65 7.65
N ASP A 268 7.02 21.77 8.67
CA ASP A 268 8.23 21.49 9.47
C ASP A 268 8.53 20.00 9.65
N ASP A 269 8.95 19.30 8.58
CA ASP A 269 9.72 18.06 8.70
C ASP A 269 11.03 18.15 7.91
N GLY A 270 11.54 19.34 7.78
CA GLY A 270 12.80 19.61 7.13
C GLY A 270 13.86 20.03 8.15
N THR A 271 14.36 19.11 8.95
CA THR A 271 15.76 19.12 9.47
C THR A 271 16.03 17.82 10.18
#